data_8e755d9110d55a446994b1a1b9d34ad8
#
_entry.id   8e755d9110d55a446994b1a1b9d34ad8
#
_cell.length_a   1.000
_cell.length_b   1.000
_cell.length_c   1.000
_cell.angle_alpha   90.00
_cell.angle_beta   90.00
_cell.angle_gamma   90.00
#
_symmetry.space_group_name_H-M   'P 1'
#
loop_
_entity.id
_entity.type
_entity.pdbx_description
1 polymer ?
#
loop_
_entity_poly.entity_id
_entity_poly.type
_entity_poly.pdbx_seq_one_letter_code
_entity_poly.pdbx_strand_id
1 'polypeptide(L)'
;MTGEVKEVYSTEVKQHGINPASSCSLFSEFVTDFAALEHLNFPSAHTVLCIVADARNVHADTLSRLAERFLVSGLIYVCVWGPDCERVHDIFDEVHVGDGGTEPAFTFMSTWHADERVEEALWFFLQCAFPPDTPIETTSYVAVTVGNADWATRVENALSDLPAFKACMINEDCDSSGDA
;
A
#
# COMPACT_ATOMS: atom_id res chain seq x y z
N MET A 1 -27.94 9.52 30.46
CA MET A 1 -26.81 10.22 29.76
C MET A 1 -25.73 9.19 29.52
N THR A 2 -25.81 8.51 28.40
CA THR A 2 -24.81 7.56 27.94
C THR A 2 -23.86 8.31 27.02
N GLY A 3 -22.65 8.60 27.53
CA GLY A 3 -21.61 9.22 26.74
C GLY A 3 -21.09 8.22 25.68
N GLU A 4 -21.36 8.49 24.43
CA GLU A 4 -20.69 7.88 23.31
C GLU A 4 -19.20 8.24 23.38
N VAL A 5 -18.38 7.27 23.70
CA VAL A 5 -16.93 7.37 23.50
C VAL A 5 -16.70 7.30 22.00
N LYS A 6 -16.53 8.44 21.34
CA LYS A 6 -15.94 8.48 20.01
C LYS A 6 -14.50 7.98 20.16
N GLU A 7 -14.27 6.73 19.78
CA GLU A 7 -12.93 6.25 19.48
C GLU A 7 -12.38 7.12 18.33
N VAL A 8 -11.44 7.98 18.68
CA VAL A 8 -10.69 8.77 17.71
C VAL A 8 -9.67 7.81 17.13
N TYR A 9 -10.00 7.16 16.02
CA TYR A 9 -9.03 6.45 15.21
C TYR A 9 -8.16 7.49 14.50
N SER A 10 -7.12 7.95 15.19
CA SER A 10 -6.01 8.64 14.56
C SER A 10 -5.05 7.56 14.09
N THR A 11 -5.15 7.17 12.84
CA THR A 11 -4.16 6.31 12.20
C THR A 11 -2.92 7.17 11.91
N GLU A 12 -1.95 7.13 12.82
CA GLU A 12 -0.64 7.75 12.59
C GLU A 12 0.23 6.75 11.82
N VAL A 13 0.46 7.03 10.54
CA VAL A 13 1.40 6.25 9.73
C VAL A 13 2.80 6.31 10.35
N LYS A 14 3.44 5.14 10.54
CA LYS A 14 4.79 5.03 11.08
C LYS A 14 5.82 5.35 10.00
N GLN A 15 6.71 6.30 10.26
CA GLN A 15 7.79 6.65 9.34
C GLN A 15 9.01 5.74 9.51
N HIS A 16 9.58 5.27 8.38
CA HIS A 16 10.76 4.41 8.30
C HIS A 16 11.99 5.10 7.69
N GLY A 17 11.91 6.40 7.40
CA GLY A 17 12.99 7.17 6.77
C GLY A 17 12.75 7.38 5.28
N ILE A 18 13.80 7.21 4.49
CA ILE A 18 13.80 7.45 3.03
C ILE A 18 14.01 6.14 2.29
N ASN A 19 13.19 5.88 1.28
CA ASN A 19 13.44 4.79 0.34
C ASN A 19 14.67 5.13 -0.53
N PRO A 20 15.77 4.34 -0.45
CA PRO A 20 17.01 4.67 -1.17
C PRO A 20 16.87 4.64 -2.70
N ALA A 21 15.89 3.90 -3.23
CA ALA A 21 15.70 3.79 -4.67
C ALA A 21 14.97 4.99 -5.27
N SER A 22 13.98 5.54 -4.55
CA SER A 22 13.16 6.66 -5.01
C SER A 22 13.53 8.01 -4.38
N SER A 23 14.29 8.01 -3.29
CA SER A 23 14.55 9.19 -2.44
C SER A 23 13.29 9.78 -1.78
N CYS A 24 12.16 9.06 -1.79
CA CYS A 24 10.90 9.47 -1.17
C CYS A 24 10.80 8.99 0.27
N SER A 25 10.02 9.69 1.09
CA SER A 25 9.71 9.26 2.46
C SER A 25 8.90 7.97 2.47
N LEU A 26 9.24 7.06 3.39
CA LEU A 26 8.66 5.74 3.51
C LEU A 26 7.90 5.60 4.83
N PHE A 27 6.68 5.04 4.73
CA PHE A 27 5.78 4.86 5.86
C PHE A 27 5.15 3.48 5.85
N SER A 28 4.68 3.02 7.02
CA SER A 28 3.77 1.88 7.15
C SER A 28 2.60 2.20 8.06
N GLU A 29 1.52 1.43 7.88
CA GLU A 29 0.31 1.47 8.70
C GLU A 29 -0.25 0.05 8.84
N PHE A 30 -0.82 -0.25 10.00
CA PHE A 30 -1.64 -1.44 10.22
C PHE A 30 -3.07 -1.02 10.54
N VAL A 31 -4.03 -1.56 9.80
CA VAL A 31 -5.45 -1.35 10.03
C VAL A 31 -6.17 -2.67 10.25
N THR A 32 -7.23 -2.66 11.06
CA THR A 32 -7.96 -3.87 11.44
C THR A 32 -8.78 -4.49 10.32
N ASP A 33 -9.26 -3.66 9.39
CA ASP A 33 -10.13 -4.06 8.29
C ASP A 33 -10.15 -3.02 7.16
N PHE A 34 -10.81 -3.34 6.05
CA PHE A 34 -10.94 -2.43 4.91
C PHE A 34 -11.74 -1.16 5.21
N ALA A 35 -12.66 -1.18 6.18
CA ALA A 35 -13.40 0.02 6.56
C ALA A 35 -12.49 1.05 7.23
N ALA A 36 -11.49 0.59 7.98
CA ALA A 36 -10.51 1.48 8.60
C ALA A 36 -9.62 2.20 7.56
N LEU A 37 -9.45 1.65 6.34
CA LEU A 37 -8.76 2.33 5.25
C LEU A 37 -9.45 3.64 4.81
N GLU A 38 -10.76 3.78 5.06
CA GLU A 38 -11.47 5.04 4.80
C GLU A 38 -10.93 6.21 5.64
N HIS A 39 -10.14 5.93 6.68
CA HIS A 39 -9.52 6.93 7.56
C HIS A 39 -8.01 7.11 7.29
N LEU A 40 -7.43 6.32 6.40
CA LEU A 40 -6.03 6.46 6.03
C LEU A 40 -5.80 7.81 5.34
N ASN A 41 -4.90 8.62 5.88
CA ASN A 41 -4.51 9.89 5.30
C ASN A 41 -3.11 9.78 4.68
N PHE A 42 -2.98 10.24 3.45
CA PHE A 42 -1.69 10.25 2.78
C PHE A 42 -0.79 11.35 3.34
N PRO A 43 0.48 11.04 3.63
CA PRO A 43 1.40 12.02 4.23
C PRO A 43 1.92 13.08 3.26
N SER A 44 1.71 12.90 1.96
CA SER A 44 2.20 13.78 0.88
C SER A 44 1.13 13.99 -0.19
N ALA A 45 1.35 14.96 -1.07
CA ALA A 45 0.42 15.26 -2.16
C ALA A 45 0.28 14.09 -3.16
N HIS A 46 1.33 13.27 -3.30
CA HIS A 46 1.31 12.07 -4.13
C HIS A 46 1.72 10.86 -3.30
N THR A 47 1.08 9.72 -3.54
CA THR A 47 1.36 8.48 -2.80
C THR A 47 1.50 7.29 -3.73
N VAL A 48 2.57 6.53 -3.50
CA VAL A 48 2.75 5.16 -3.96
C VAL A 48 2.31 4.26 -2.81
N LEU A 49 1.26 3.47 -3.02
CA LEU A 49 0.62 2.67 -1.97
C LEU A 49 0.87 1.18 -2.21
N CYS A 50 1.29 0.46 -1.18
CA CYS A 50 1.27 -1.01 -1.16
C CYS A 50 0.17 -1.48 -0.22
N ILE A 51 -0.81 -2.24 -0.73
CA ILE A 51 -1.88 -2.85 0.06
C ILE A 51 -1.57 -4.32 0.26
N VAL A 52 -1.36 -4.73 1.51
CA VAL A 52 -1.13 -6.12 1.92
C VAL A 52 -2.39 -6.61 2.62
N ALA A 53 -3.23 -7.40 1.93
CA ALA A 53 -4.57 -7.71 2.42
C ALA A 53 -5.14 -9.03 1.87
N ASP A 54 -6.07 -9.64 2.61
CA ASP A 54 -6.99 -10.66 2.11
C ASP A 54 -8.31 -9.99 1.71
N ALA A 55 -8.55 -9.85 0.41
CA ALA A 55 -9.72 -9.16 -0.13
C ALA A 55 -10.88 -10.09 -0.52
N ARG A 56 -10.77 -11.42 -0.32
CA ARG A 56 -11.77 -12.42 -0.77
C ARG A 56 -13.20 -12.15 -0.30
N ASN A 57 -13.35 -11.55 0.87
CA ASN A 57 -14.66 -11.27 1.47
C ASN A 57 -15.03 -9.78 1.46
N VAL A 58 -14.33 -8.96 0.68
CA VAL A 58 -14.60 -7.52 0.59
C VAL A 58 -15.53 -7.24 -0.58
N HIS A 59 -16.60 -6.49 -0.33
CA HIS A 59 -17.53 -6.11 -1.38
C HIS A 59 -16.88 -5.17 -2.41
N ALA A 60 -17.21 -5.34 -3.69
CA ALA A 60 -16.71 -4.48 -4.77
C ALA A 60 -17.00 -2.99 -4.51
N ASP A 61 -18.21 -2.65 -4.04
CA ASP A 61 -18.58 -1.26 -3.70
C ASP A 61 -17.66 -0.63 -2.64
N THR A 62 -17.15 -1.43 -1.70
CA THR A 62 -16.19 -0.94 -0.70
C THR A 62 -14.85 -0.63 -1.35
N LEU A 63 -14.37 -1.51 -2.22
CA LEU A 63 -13.13 -1.31 -2.97
C LEU A 63 -13.23 -0.12 -3.93
N SER A 64 -14.35 0.02 -4.63
CA SER A 64 -14.58 1.15 -5.54
C SER A 64 -14.57 2.50 -4.80
N ARG A 65 -15.26 2.60 -3.66
CA ARG A 65 -15.22 3.83 -2.84
C ARG A 65 -13.82 4.15 -2.31
N LEU A 66 -13.05 3.12 -1.92
CA LEU A 66 -11.65 3.32 -1.50
C LEU A 66 -10.78 3.80 -2.66
N ALA A 67 -10.95 3.20 -3.85
CA ALA A 67 -10.22 3.60 -5.05
C ALA A 67 -10.54 5.06 -5.42
N GLU A 68 -11.83 5.44 -5.49
CA GLU A 68 -12.26 6.83 -5.73
C GLU A 68 -11.61 7.81 -4.74
N ARG A 69 -11.70 7.48 -3.45
CA ARG A 69 -11.13 8.33 -2.39
C ARG A 69 -9.63 8.48 -2.52
N PHE A 70 -8.90 7.38 -2.73
CA PHE A 70 -7.45 7.40 -2.80
C PHE A 70 -6.94 8.12 -4.05
N LEU A 71 -7.57 7.91 -5.21
CA LEU A 71 -7.24 8.63 -6.44
C LEU A 71 -7.44 10.14 -6.27
N VAL A 72 -8.54 10.57 -5.68
CA VAL A 72 -8.78 11.99 -5.36
C VAL A 72 -7.79 12.54 -4.34
N SER A 73 -7.28 11.69 -3.44
CA SER A 73 -6.30 12.07 -2.41
C SER A 73 -4.86 12.08 -2.91
N GLY A 74 -4.60 11.78 -4.19
CA GLY A 74 -3.27 11.81 -4.78
C GLY A 74 -2.57 10.46 -4.89
N LEU A 75 -3.32 9.35 -4.93
CA LEU A 75 -2.76 8.04 -5.27
C LEU A 75 -2.28 8.05 -6.72
N ILE A 76 -1.00 7.72 -6.94
CA ILE A 76 -0.37 7.67 -8.28
C ILE A 76 0.10 6.27 -8.65
N TYR A 77 0.27 5.40 -7.68
CA TYR A 77 0.61 3.99 -7.89
C TYR A 77 0.00 3.13 -6.79
N VAL A 78 -0.57 1.99 -7.15
CA VAL A 78 -0.98 0.97 -6.18
C VAL A 78 -0.35 -0.39 -6.51
N CYS A 79 0.36 -0.97 -5.54
CA CYS A 79 0.76 -2.38 -5.52
C CYS A 79 -0.21 -3.13 -4.61
N VAL A 80 -0.79 -4.23 -5.04
CA VAL A 80 -1.68 -5.02 -4.22
C VAL A 80 -1.14 -6.43 -4.06
N TRP A 81 -1.01 -6.90 -2.82
CA TRP A 81 -0.56 -8.24 -2.50
C TRP A 81 -1.56 -8.97 -1.60
N GLY A 82 -1.67 -10.29 -1.82
CA GLY A 82 -2.44 -11.21 -1.01
C GLY A 82 -3.66 -11.82 -1.74
N PRO A 83 -4.47 -12.64 -1.03
CA PRO A 83 -5.61 -13.29 -1.64
C PRO A 83 -6.59 -12.32 -2.29
N ASP A 84 -6.92 -12.57 -3.57
CA ASP A 84 -7.84 -11.77 -4.38
C ASP A 84 -7.32 -10.35 -4.74
N CYS A 85 -5.99 -10.18 -4.74
CA CYS A 85 -5.34 -8.91 -5.07
C CYS A 85 -5.59 -8.46 -6.52
N GLU A 86 -5.73 -9.41 -7.46
CA GLU A 86 -6.05 -9.12 -8.87
C GLU A 86 -7.38 -8.36 -8.98
N ARG A 87 -8.44 -8.81 -8.29
CA ARG A 87 -9.72 -8.11 -8.28
C ARG A 87 -9.63 -6.70 -7.67
N VAL A 88 -8.80 -6.53 -6.65
CA VAL A 88 -8.57 -5.18 -6.08
C VAL A 88 -7.90 -4.27 -7.13
N HIS A 89 -6.85 -4.76 -7.78
CA HIS A 89 -6.17 -4.07 -8.87
C HIS A 89 -7.15 -3.67 -9.99
N ASP A 90 -7.95 -4.62 -10.49
CA ASP A 90 -8.90 -4.38 -11.58
C ASP A 90 -9.92 -3.29 -11.23
N ILE A 91 -10.42 -3.26 -9.97
CA ILE A 91 -11.35 -2.24 -9.50
C ILE A 91 -10.67 -0.86 -9.46
N PHE A 92 -9.40 -0.77 -9.03
CA PHE A 92 -8.68 0.50 -9.05
C PHE A 92 -8.49 1.02 -10.47
N ASP A 93 -8.16 0.14 -11.42
CA ASP A 93 -8.03 0.50 -12.83
C ASP A 93 -9.37 0.91 -13.44
N GLU A 94 -10.45 0.18 -13.16
CA GLU A 94 -11.78 0.52 -13.63
C GLU A 94 -12.24 1.90 -13.13
N VAL A 95 -12.03 2.18 -11.84
CA VAL A 95 -12.36 3.48 -11.23
C VAL A 95 -11.50 4.60 -11.83
N HIS A 96 -10.21 4.34 -12.08
CA HIS A 96 -9.31 5.32 -12.69
C HIS A 96 -9.71 5.67 -14.13
N VAL A 97 -10.02 4.66 -14.94
CA VAL A 97 -10.47 4.85 -16.33
C VAL A 97 -11.82 5.55 -16.37
N GLY A 98 -12.74 5.19 -15.45
CA GLY A 98 -14.06 5.78 -15.32
C GLY A 98 -14.80 5.88 -16.64
N ASP A 99 -15.64 6.91 -16.79
CA ASP A 99 -16.43 7.18 -18.01
C ASP A 99 -15.65 7.91 -19.12
N GLY A 100 -14.33 7.92 -19.08
CA GLY A 100 -13.48 8.59 -20.08
C GLY A 100 -13.47 10.12 -19.95
N GLY A 101 -13.61 10.61 -18.72
CA GLY A 101 -13.55 12.03 -18.38
C GLY A 101 -12.15 12.65 -18.56
N THR A 102 -11.92 13.76 -17.90
CA THR A 102 -10.68 14.56 -18.02
C THR A 102 -9.44 13.70 -17.70
N GLU A 103 -8.43 13.74 -18.56
CA GLU A 103 -7.14 13.08 -18.27
C GLU A 103 -6.60 13.57 -16.92
N PRO A 104 -6.22 12.63 -16.01
CA PRO A 104 -5.65 13.00 -14.73
C PRO A 104 -4.33 13.74 -14.92
N ALA A 105 -4.00 14.63 -13.98
CA ALA A 105 -2.78 15.42 -14.01
C ALA A 105 -1.49 14.57 -13.88
N PHE A 106 -1.62 13.34 -13.38
CA PHE A 106 -0.53 12.38 -13.24
C PHE A 106 -0.96 11.01 -13.76
N THR A 107 0.00 10.26 -14.31
CA THR A 107 -0.22 8.87 -14.72
C THR A 107 -0.44 8.01 -13.47
N PHE A 108 -1.61 7.37 -13.38
CA PHE A 108 -1.84 6.32 -12.38
C PHE A 108 -1.36 4.98 -12.93
N MET A 109 -0.77 4.18 -12.08
CA MET A 109 -0.32 2.82 -12.38
C MET A 109 -0.75 1.86 -11.28
N SER A 110 -0.95 0.60 -11.62
CA SER A 110 -1.33 -0.44 -10.69
C SER A 110 -0.63 -1.75 -10.99
N THR A 111 -0.38 -2.57 -9.97
CA THR A 111 0.13 -3.94 -10.09
C THR A 111 -0.46 -4.84 -9.03
N TRP A 112 -0.57 -6.15 -9.33
CA TRP A 112 -0.96 -7.17 -8.36
C TRP A 112 0.11 -8.26 -8.27
N HIS A 113 0.20 -8.91 -7.10
CA HIS A 113 1.24 -9.86 -6.73
C HIS A 113 0.60 -11.09 -6.06
N ALA A 114 -0.03 -11.97 -6.87
CA ALA A 114 -0.88 -13.06 -6.37
C ALA A 114 -0.09 -14.27 -5.85
N ASP A 115 0.94 -14.68 -6.58
CA ASP A 115 1.67 -15.94 -6.36
C ASP A 115 3.10 -15.71 -5.83
N GLU A 116 3.29 -14.59 -5.17
CA GLU A 116 4.57 -14.13 -4.65
C GLU A 116 4.55 -14.09 -3.12
N ARG A 117 5.72 -14.16 -2.49
CA ARG A 117 5.86 -13.84 -1.06
C ARG A 117 5.65 -12.34 -0.85
N VAL A 118 5.19 -11.94 0.33
CA VAL A 118 5.00 -10.51 0.64
C VAL A 118 6.29 -9.72 0.52
N GLU A 119 7.45 -10.34 0.77
CA GLU A 119 8.77 -9.72 0.62
C GLU A 119 9.08 -9.40 -0.84
N GLU A 120 8.65 -10.24 -1.79
CA GLU A 120 8.84 -9.99 -3.23
C GLU A 120 7.98 -8.83 -3.71
N ALA A 121 6.73 -8.78 -3.29
CA ALA A 121 5.85 -7.64 -3.54
C ALA A 121 6.38 -6.34 -2.93
N LEU A 122 6.89 -6.38 -1.69
CA LEU A 122 7.54 -5.24 -1.05
C LEU A 122 8.83 -4.81 -1.79
N TRP A 123 9.59 -5.78 -2.28
CA TRP A 123 10.77 -5.49 -3.10
C TRP A 123 10.39 -4.75 -4.37
N PHE A 124 9.37 -5.24 -5.10
CA PHE A 124 8.82 -4.55 -6.25
C PHE A 124 8.35 -3.13 -5.91
N PHE A 125 7.55 -2.99 -4.85
CA PHE A 125 7.06 -1.71 -4.35
C PHE A 125 8.19 -0.71 -4.10
N LEU A 126 9.28 -1.15 -3.47
CA LEU A 126 10.42 -0.28 -3.12
C LEU A 126 11.33 0.04 -4.31
N GLN A 127 11.46 -0.87 -5.30
CA GLN A 127 12.46 -0.77 -6.36
C GLN A 127 11.88 -0.43 -7.73
N CYS A 128 10.61 -0.75 -7.99
CA CYS A 128 10.02 -0.70 -9.33
C CYS A 128 8.78 0.19 -9.44
N ALA A 129 8.10 0.48 -8.33
CA ALA A 129 6.85 1.26 -8.34
C ALA A 129 7.12 2.77 -8.47
N PHE A 130 7.60 3.18 -9.64
CA PHE A 130 7.88 4.58 -9.97
C PHE A 130 7.02 5.03 -11.14
N PRO A 131 5.96 5.82 -10.93
CA PRO A 131 5.29 6.48 -12.03
C PRO A 131 6.25 7.47 -12.71
N PRO A 132 6.27 7.54 -14.04
CA PRO A 132 7.06 8.53 -14.76
C PRO A 132 6.59 9.96 -14.39
N ASP A 133 7.52 10.90 -14.41
CA ASP A 133 7.26 12.34 -14.19
C ASP A 133 6.69 12.71 -12.81
N THR A 134 6.84 11.85 -11.80
CA THR A 134 6.38 12.13 -10.44
C THR A 134 7.36 13.03 -9.69
N PRO A 135 6.92 14.13 -9.07
CA PRO A 135 7.79 15.00 -8.28
C PRO A 135 8.18 14.32 -6.95
N ILE A 136 9.47 13.99 -6.79
CA ILE A 136 10.03 13.28 -5.63
C ILE A 136 9.71 14.03 -4.32
N GLU A 137 9.83 15.35 -4.31
CA GLU A 137 9.69 16.19 -3.11
C GLU A 137 8.27 16.15 -2.50
N THR A 138 7.27 15.78 -3.30
CA THR A 138 5.86 15.73 -2.88
C THR A 138 5.29 14.33 -2.91
N THR A 139 6.14 13.30 -3.01
CA THR A 139 5.75 11.90 -3.07
C THR A 139 6.18 11.13 -1.83
N SER A 140 5.32 10.25 -1.36
CA SER A 140 5.60 9.29 -0.28
C SER A 140 5.24 7.87 -0.70
N TYR A 141 5.92 6.91 -0.06
CA TYR A 141 5.65 5.49 -0.15
C TYR A 141 4.95 5.06 1.14
N VAL A 142 3.80 4.43 1.02
CA VAL A 142 3.01 3.93 2.17
C VAL A 142 2.71 2.45 1.96
N ALA A 143 3.14 1.60 2.89
CA ALA A 143 2.73 0.19 2.93
C ALA A 143 1.65 0.03 4.01
N VAL A 144 0.45 -0.42 3.64
CA VAL A 144 -0.63 -0.67 4.56
C VAL A 144 -0.96 -2.15 4.63
N THR A 145 -1.01 -2.70 5.84
CA THR A 145 -1.43 -4.08 6.08
C THR A 145 -2.81 -4.10 6.71
N VAL A 146 -3.70 -4.92 6.18
CA VAL A 146 -5.10 -5.00 6.60
C VAL A 146 -5.40 -6.34 7.28
N GLY A 147 -5.80 -6.30 8.55
CA GLY A 147 -6.41 -7.40 9.28
C GLY A 147 -5.50 -8.57 9.66
N ASN A 148 -4.23 -8.58 9.26
CA ASN A 148 -3.30 -9.68 9.54
C ASN A 148 -2.02 -9.17 10.23
N ALA A 149 -1.89 -9.46 11.53
CA ALA A 149 -0.78 -9.00 12.35
C ALA A 149 0.57 -9.65 11.97
N ASP A 150 0.56 -10.89 11.46
CA ASP A 150 1.79 -11.58 11.05
C ASP A 150 2.34 -10.92 9.78
N TRP A 151 1.48 -10.60 8.82
CA TRP A 151 1.87 -9.84 7.63
C TRP A 151 2.36 -8.44 8.00
N ALA A 152 1.68 -7.78 8.95
CA ALA A 152 2.12 -6.47 9.44
C ALA A 152 3.52 -6.53 10.04
N THR A 153 3.82 -7.57 10.81
CA THR A 153 5.16 -7.79 11.38
C THR A 153 6.21 -7.99 10.27
N ARG A 154 5.90 -8.76 9.23
CA ARG A 154 6.82 -8.97 8.09
C ARG A 154 7.07 -7.68 7.33
N VAL A 155 6.03 -6.91 7.04
CA VAL A 155 6.14 -5.58 6.42
C VAL A 155 6.99 -4.65 7.27
N GLU A 156 6.70 -4.56 8.56
CA GLU A 156 7.43 -3.72 9.52
C GLU A 156 8.91 -4.08 9.58
N ASN A 157 9.24 -5.37 9.67
CA ASN A 157 10.63 -5.85 9.70
C ASN A 157 11.37 -5.47 8.41
N ALA A 158 10.74 -5.64 7.24
CA ALA A 158 11.33 -5.28 5.95
C ALA A 158 11.62 -3.77 5.84
N LEU A 159 10.69 -2.93 6.30
CA LEU A 159 10.82 -1.48 6.18
C LEU A 159 11.71 -0.85 7.27
N SER A 160 11.85 -1.50 8.42
CA SER A 160 12.67 -0.98 9.55
C SER A 160 14.17 -1.14 9.32
N ASP A 161 14.60 -2.09 8.48
CA ASP A 161 16.02 -2.30 8.12
C ASP A 161 16.15 -2.59 6.61
N LEU A 162 16.00 -1.54 5.80
CA LEU A 162 16.10 -1.63 4.34
C LEU A 162 17.44 -2.21 3.84
N PRO A 163 18.62 -1.93 4.44
CA PRO A 163 19.86 -2.57 4.06
C PRO A 163 19.85 -4.08 4.25
N ALA A 164 19.37 -4.58 5.41
CA ALA A 164 19.24 -6.00 5.68
C ALA A 164 18.20 -6.64 4.76
N PHE A 165 17.05 -6.02 4.57
CA PHE A 165 16.02 -6.48 3.64
C PHE A 165 16.56 -6.60 2.21
N LYS A 166 17.28 -5.59 1.72
CA LYS A 166 17.92 -5.62 0.41
C LYS A 166 18.94 -6.77 0.28
N ALA A 167 19.78 -6.97 1.29
CA ALA A 167 20.75 -8.05 1.30
C ALA A 167 20.06 -9.42 1.24
N CYS A 168 18.98 -9.61 2.00
CA CYS A 168 18.16 -10.80 1.99
C CYS A 168 17.58 -11.08 0.58
N MET A 169 16.93 -10.10 -0.04
CA MET A 169 16.31 -10.25 -1.36
C MET A 169 17.31 -10.55 -2.49
N ILE A 170 18.52 -10.01 -2.41
CA ILE A 170 19.56 -10.27 -3.43
C ILE A 170 20.19 -11.66 -3.27
N ASN A 171 20.33 -12.16 -2.04
CA ASN A 171 21.01 -13.43 -1.75
C ASN A 171 20.06 -14.63 -1.72
N GLU A 172 18.76 -14.47 -1.96
CA GLU A 172 17.72 -15.50 -1.84
C GLU A 172 17.63 -16.15 -0.42
N ASP A 173 18.27 -15.54 0.58
CA ASP A 173 18.38 -16.08 1.94
C ASP A 173 17.15 -15.80 2.82
N CYS A 174 16.05 -15.26 2.28
CA CYS A 174 14.81 -14.98 3.02
C CYS A 174 13.97 -16.23 3.34
N ASP A 175 14.42 -17.42 2.98
CA ASP A 175 13.63 -18.66 3.05
C ASP A 175 13.64 -19.39 4.41
N SER A 176 14.26 -18.85 5.46
CA SER A 176 14.52 -19.67 6.67
C SER A 176 13.81 -19.26 7.95
N SER A 177 12.63 -18.61 7.90
CA SER A 177 11.89 -18.40 9.16
C SER A 177 10.37 -18.33 8.96
N GLY A 178 9.73 -19.49 8.72
CA GLY A 178 8.28 -19.52 8.76
C GLY A 178 7.51 -20.73 8.28
N ASP A 179 8.08 -21.94 8.35
CA ASP A 179 7.30 -23.17 8.32
C ASP A 179 7.71 -24.07 9.48
N ALA A 180 7.03 -23.92 10.61
CA ALA A 180 6.99 -24.90 11.69
C ALA A 180 5.65 -24.82 12.41
#